data_4782de39afc9609a3920ab15b324e7c9
#
_entry.id   4782de39afc9609a3920ab15b324e7c9
#
_cell.length_a   1.000
_cell.length_b   1.000
_cell.length_c   1.000
_cell.angle_alpha   90.00
_cell.angle_beta   90.00
_cell.angle_gamma   90.00
#
_symmetry.space_group_name_H-M   'P 1'
#
loop_
_entity.id
_entity.type
_entity.pdbx_description
1 polymer ?
#
loop_
_entity_poly.entity_id
_entity_poly.type
_entity_poly.pdbx_seq_one_letter_code
_entity_poly.pdbx_strand_id
1 'polypeptide(L)'
;MTLICILFGYGIAAAQTPKMEQVMNSKRKHIAEVAALTGKGDLDKLKPALTNGLNDGMTVGELKEVMVHAYAYCGFPRALRGLQTLVAVLDERKAKGIEDNQGREASPITDTRSKYERGRDILAEISGVPADAPKANYAVLAPEIEVFLKEHLFADLFERDVLTYAERELATVAVITSLGKGIEPMLKGHMSIALNVGVTPDELRGVLAIIEKNIGRSEADAGKLILNELLQSKGLIADSQAPAVAVENGVKKQKVTFHNRFLIDVVGDLYFPANYDPAKKYAAIIVGHPFGGVKEQTSGLHARKLAEFGYVTLAFDASYYGESGGYPRRIESPEVRVEDFSAAVDFLTNHPAVDADKIGVIGIC
;
A
#
# COMPACT_ATOMS: atom_id res chain seq x y z
N MET A 1 40.09 -18.25 48.82
CA MET A 1 40.10 -17.66 47.45
C MET A 1 38.74 -17.95 46.82
N THR A 2 37.84 -16.98 46.90
CA THR A 2 36.47 -17.15 46.42
C THR A 2 36.36 -16.45 45.04
N LEU A 3 36.07 -17.22 44.01
CA LEU A 3 35.93 -16.75 42.63
C LEU A 3 34.50 -16.22 42.43
N ILE A 4 34.37 -14.91 42.20
CA ILE A 4 33.10 -14.26 41.86
C ILE A 4 32.99 -14.23 40.31
N CYS A 5 32.06 -15.02 39.73
CA CYS A 5 31.66 -14.91 38.33
C CYS A 5 30.62 -13.82 38.19
N ILE A 6 30.99 -12.73 37.50
CA ILE A 6 30.07 -11.68 37.08
C ILE A 6 29.49 -12.06 35.72
N LEU A 7 28.22 -12.44 35.66
CA LEU A 7 27.46 -12.64 34.44
C LEU A 7 26.95 -11.27 33.91
N PHE A 8 27.52 -10.77 32.83
CA PHE A 8 26.94 -9.65 32.09
C PHE A 8 25.79 -10.17 31.19
N GLY A 9 24.57 -9.93 31.64
CA GLY A 9 23.38 -10.12 30.82
C GLY A 9 23.27 -8.99 29.76
N TYR A 10 23.55 -9.29 28.49
CA TYR A 10 23.17 -8.40 27.39
C TYR A 10 21.67 -8.54 27.17
N GLY A 11 20.90 -7.59 27.66
CA GLY A 11 19.50 -7.43 27.29
C GLY A 11 19.37 -6.98 25.85
N ILE A 12 18.92 -7.86 24.97
CA ILE A 12 18.48 -7.50 23.64
C ILE A 12 17.18 -6.72 23.80
N ALA A 13 17.24 -5.39 23.68
CA ALA A 13 16.05 -4.57 23.57
C ALA A 13 15.32 -4.92 22.27
N ALA A 14 14.25 -5.69 22.36
CA ALA A 14 13.32 -5.87 21.25
C ALA A 14 12.77 -4.48 20.88
N ALA A 15 13.04 -4.03 19.66
CA ALA A 15 12.41 -2.83 19.12
C ALA A 15 10.90 -3.06 19.11
N GLN A 16 10.18 -2.42 20.04
CA GLN A 16 8.73 -2.45 20.07
C GLN A 16 8.23 -1.69 18.84
N THR A 17 7.50 -2.39 17.98
CA THR A 17 6.69 -1.75 16.92
C THR A 17 5.80 -0.70 17.60
N PRO A 18 5.83 0.57 17.19
CA PRO A 18 4.99 1.59 17.83
C PRO A 18 3.53 1.16 17.72
N LYS A 19 2.78 1.25 18.84
CA LYS A 19 1.35 1.00 18.82
C LYS A 19 0.71 1.95 17.79
N MET A 20 -0.22 1.46 16.99
CA MET A 20 -0.94 2.21 15.93
C MET A 20 -1.53 3.54 16.45
N GLU A 21 -1.79 3.68 17.73
CA GLU A 21 -2.22 4.90 18.41
C GLU A 21 -1.17 6.03 18.46
N GLN A 22 0.13 5.69 18.29
CA GLN A 22 1.21 6.69 18.26
C GLN A 22 1.47 7.23 16.85
N VAL A 23 0.99 6.54 15.81
CA VAL A 23 1.27 6.85 14.40
C VAL A 23 0.21 7.80 13.81
N MET A 24 -1.04 7.66 14.23
CA MET A 24 -2.17 8.41 13.68
C MET A 24 -3.09 8.87 14.82
N ASN A 25 -3.50 10.13 14.84
CA ASN A 25 -4.44 10.61 15.84
C ASN A 25 -5.82 9.95 15.68
N SER A 26 -6.64 9.98 16.76
CA SER A 26 -7.95 9.31 16.79
C SER A 26 -8.87 9.75 15.66
N LYS A 27 -8.95 11.05 15.37
CA LYS A 27 -9.79 11.61 14.30
C LYS A 27 -9.42 11.03 12.93
N ARG A 28 -8.14 11.08 12.54
CA ARG A 28 -7.65 10.56 11.25
C ARG A 28 -7.89 9.05 11.11
N LYS A 29 -7.77 8.31 12.21
CA LYS A 29 -8.07 6.88 12.25
C LYS A 29 -9.55 6.61 11.94
N HIS A 30 -10.47 7.34 12.59
CA HIS A 30 -11.91 7.21 12.33
C HIS A 30 -12.28 7.64 10.91
N ILE A 31 -11.65 8.70 10.38
CA ILE A 31 -11.84 9.13 8.99
C ILE A 31 -11.52 7.98 8.03
N ALA A 32 -10.34 7.35 8.19
CA ALA A 32 -9.92 6.24 7.33
C ALA A 32 -10.84 5.01 7.48
N GLU A 33 -11.24 4.65 8.71
CA GLU A 33 -12.12 3.50 8.96
C GLU A 33 -13.52 3.70 8.37
N VAL A 34 -14.15 4.85 8.62
CA VAL A 34 -15.48 5.19 8.08
C VAL A 34 -15.45 5.28 6.56
N ALA A 35 -14.43 5.90 5.99
CA ALA A 35 -14.25 5.99 4.54
C ALA A 35 -14.10 4.61 3.88
N ALA A 36 -13.25 3.74 4.44
CA ALA A 36 -13.04 2.38 3.94
C ALA A 36 -14.33 1.54 3.97
N LEU A 37 -15.05 1.58 5.10
CA LEU A 37 -16.29 0.82 5.28
C LEU A 37 -17.42 1.35 4.39
N THR A 38 -17.50 2.67 4.19
CA THR A 38 -18.41 3.30 3.22
C THR A 38 -18.06 2.84 1.80
N GLY A 39 -16.79 2.88 1.42
CA GLY A 39 -16.30 2.44 0.12
C GLY A 39 -16.56 0.95 -0.15
N LYS A 40 -16.41 0.09 0.85
CA LYS A 40 -16.75 -1.33 0.75
C LYS A 40 -18.26 -1.59 0.72
N GLY A 41 -19.03 -0.72 1.40
CA GLY A 41 -20.47 -0.90 1.60
C GLY A 41 -20.80 -1.90 2.73
N ASP A 42 -19.88 -2.09 3.67
CA ASP A 42 -20.07 -2.95 4.86
C ASP A 42 -20.79 -2.18 5.96
N LEU A 43 -22.11 -2.14 5.90
CA LEU A 43 -22.95 -1.36 6.81
C LEU A 43 -22.95 -1.91 8.24
N ASP A 44 -22.76 -3.22 8.40
CA ASP A 44 -22.73 -3.88 9.71
C ASP A 44 -21.51 -3.43 10.53
N LYS A 45 -20.36 -3.25 9.87
CA LYS A 45 -19.18 -2.69 10.50
C LYS A 45 -19.17 -1.17 10.54
N LEU A 46 -19.80 -0.50 9.55
CA LEU A 46 -19.88 0.95 9.49
C LEU A 46 -20.66 1.53 10.70
N LYS A 47 -21.75 0.90 11.09
CA LYS A 47 -22.59 1.37 12.22
C LYS A 47 -21.81 1.49 13.53
N PRO A 48 -21.09 0.45 14.02
CA PRO A 48 -20.25 0.61 15.20
C PRO A 48 -19.07 1.58 14.99
N ALA A 49 -18.48 1.66 13.79
CA ALA A 49 -17.40 2.60 13.52
C ALA A 49 -17.86 4.06 13.67
N LEU A 50 -19.06 4.41 13.16
CA LEU A 50 -19.68 5.71 13.35
C LEU A 50 -19.95 6.02 14.84
N THR A 51 -20.49 5.05 15.57
CA THR A 51 -20.73 5.17 17.01
C THR A 51 -19.44 5.44 17.78
N ASN A 52 -18.36 4.72 17.45
CA ASN A 52 -17.05 4.90 18.07
C ASN A 52 -16.45 6.27 17.74
N GLY A 53 -16.57 6.72 16.48
CA GLY A 53 -16.10 8.04 16.09
C GLY A 53 -16.79 9.17 16.89
N LEU A 54 -18.11 9.10 17.05
CA LEU A 54 -18.86 10.06 17.89
C LEU A 54 -18.44 9.98 19.37
N ASN A 55 -18.24 8.79 19.92
CA ASN A 55 -17.78 8.61 21.30
C ASN A 55 -16.37 9.16 21.53
N ASP A 56 -15.51 9.08 20.52
CA ASP A 56 -14.13 9.56 20.56
C ASP A 56 -14.02 11.05 20.16
N GLY A 57 -15.17 11.75 20.04
CA GLY A 57 -15.25 13.20 19.88
C GLY A 57 -15.31 13.72 18.45
N MET A 58 -15.47 12.86 17.43
CA MET A 58 -15.82 13.35 16.10
C MET A 58 -17.19 14.02 16.09
N THR A 59 -17.32 15.06 15.30
CA THR A 59 -18.60 15.74 15.12
C THR A 59 -19.44 15.04 14.03
N VAL A 60 -20.76 15.26 14.09
CA VAL A 60 -21.67 14.80 13.03
C VAL A 60 -21.29 15.39 11.68
N GLY A 61 -20.89 16.67 11.66
CA GLY A 61 -20.42 17.38 10.46
C GLY A 61 -19.19 16.71 9.82
N GLU A 62 -18.21 16.28 10.62
CA GLU A 62 -17.02 15.62 10.13
C GLU A 62 -17.35 14.23 9.54
N LEU A 63 -18.15 13.42 10.22
CA LEU A 63 -18.58 12.10 9.71
C LEU A 63 -19.42 12.24 8.44
N LYS A 64 -20.34 13.19 8.40
CA LYS A 64 -21.09 13.56 7.20
C LYS A 64 -20.15 13.91 6.05
N GLU A 65 -19.13 14.73 6.32
CA GLU A 65 -18.19 15.21 5.31
C GLU A 65 -17.32 14.08 4.73
N VAL A 66 -16.91 13.09 5.54
CA VAL A 66 -16.21 11.89 5.06
C VAL A 66 -17.05 11.15 4.02
N MET A 67 -18.34 10.95 4.25
CA MET A 67 -19.22 10.23 3.33
C MET A 67 -19.57 11.05 2.10
N VAL A 68 -19.75 12.38 2.26
CA VAL A 68 -19.92 13.32 1.15
C VAL A 68 -18.68 13.34 0.27
N HIS A 69 -17.47 13.26 0.85
CA HIS A 69 -16.25 13.16 0.08
C HIS A 69 -16.12 11.79 -0.62
N ALA A 70 -16.45 10.71 0.08
CA ALA A 70 -16.29 9.34 -0.41
C ALA A 70 -17.13 9.05 -1.68
N TYR A 71 -18.26 9.75 -1.88
CA TYR A 71 -19.14 9.46 -3.00
C TYR A 71 -18.47 9.66 -4.37
N ALA A 72 -17.52 10.57 -4.47
CA ALA A 72 -16.78 10.80 -5.72
C ALA A 72 -15.95 9.58 -6.16
N TYR A 73 -15.65 8.68 -5.24
CA TYR A 73 -14.84 7.49 -5.47
C TYR A 73 -15.64 6.18 -5.47
N CYS A 74 -16.64 6.08 -4.59
CA CYS A 74 -17.45 4.85 -4.47
C CYS A 74 -18.88 4.99 -5.01
N GLY A 75 -19.24 6.15 -5.56
CA GLY A 75 -20.54 6.44 -6.15
C GLY A 75 -21.64 6.73 -5.14
N PHE A 76 -22.72 7.35 -5.62
CA PHE A 76 -23.90 7.69 -4.81
C PHE A 76 -24.48 6.51 -4.01
N PRO A 77 -24.64 5.30 -4.57
CA PRO A 77 -25.32 4.23 -3.83
C PRO A 77 -24.66 3.91 -2.50
N ARG A 78 -23.32 3.79 -2.46
CA ARG A 78 -22.58 3.47 -1.22
C ARG A 78 -22.56 4.64 -0.25
N ALA A 79 -22.31 5.85 -0.75
CA ALA A 79 -22.29 7.05 0.08
C ALA A 79 -23.66 7.35 0.70
N LEU A 80 -24.76 7.24 -0.06
CA LEU A 80 -26.12 7.44 0.45
C LEU A 80 -26.50 6.39 1.51
N ARG A 81 -26.09 5.12 1.31
CA ARG A 81 -26.28 4.08 2.33
C ARG A 81 -25.47 4.37 3.59
N GLY A 82 -24.25 4.88 3.46
CA GLY A 82 -23.45 5.35 4.60
C GLY A 82 -24.15 6.48 5.37
N LEU A 83 -24.63 7.51 4.67
CA LEU A 83 -25.38 8.62 5.28
C LEU A 83 -26.66 8.15 5.98
N GLN A 84 -27.42 7.23 5.38
CA GLN A 84 -28.60 6.64 6.02
C GLN A 84 -28.23 5.86 7.29
N THR A 85 -27.08 5.20 7.31
CA THR A 85 -26.56 4.50 8.50
C THR A 85 -26.20 5.50 9.59
N LEU A 86 -25.58 6.64 9.23
CA LEU A 86 -25.31 7.72 10.20
C LEU A 86 -26.60 8.27 10.82
N VAL A 87 -27.62 8.53 9.99
CA VAL A 87 -28.94 8.97 10.50
C VAL A 87 -29.49 7.97 11.52
N ALA A 88 -29.47 6.67 11.21
CA ALA A 88 -29.95 5.64 12.13
C ALA A 88 -29.15 5.59 13.44
N VAL A 89 -27.82 5.79 13.38
CA VAL A 89 -26.97 5.88 14.58
C VAL A 89 -27.36 7.09 15.43
N LEU A 90 -27.56 8.26 14.82
CA LEU A 90 -27.94 9.48 15.54
C LEU A 90 -29.31 9.35 16.19
N ASP A 91 -30.30 8.75 15.52
CA ASP A 91 -31.64 8.50 16.07
C ASP A 91 -31.57 7.54 17.29
N GLU A 92 -30.80 6.47 17.19
CA GLU A 92 -30.58 5.54 18.30
C GLU A 92 -29.89 6.20 19.52
N ARG A 93 -28.93 7.08 19.27
CA ARG A 93 -28.21 7.81 20.32
C ARG A 93 -29.14 8.86 20.97
N LYS A 94 -29.89 9.60 20.18
CA LYS A 94 -30.88 10.55 20.66
C LYS A 94 -31.97 9.87 21.51
N ALA A 95 -32.44 8.69 21.09
CA ALA A 95 -33.41 7.92 21.88
C ALA A 95 -32.85 7.47 23.26
N LYS A 96 -31.52 7.40 23.40
CA LYS A 96 -30.82 7.14 24.66
C LYS A 96 -30.47 8.43 25.44
N GLY A 97 -30.94 9.60 24.97
CA GLY A 97 -30.65 10.88 25.61
C GLY A 97 -29.22 11.41 25.35
N ILE A 98 -28.53 10.90 24.35
CA ILE A 98 -27.19 11.36 23.99
C ILE A 98 -27.35 12.51 22.97
N GLU A 99 -26.74 13.65 23.27
CA GLU A 99 -26.63 14.79 22.36
C GLU A 99 -25.27 14.82 21.70
N ASP A 100 -25.23 14.59 20.38
CA ASP A 100 -24.00 14.58 19.59
C ASP A 100 -23.61 15.99 19.15
N ASN A 101 -22.30 16.28 19.20
CA ASN A 101 -21.77 17.55 18.72
C ASN A 101 -21.96 17.64 17.20
N GLN A 102 -22.75 18.64 16.75
CA GLN A 102 -23.02 18.81 15.31
C GLN A 102 -21.81 19.27 14.52
N GLY A 103 -20.84 19.92 15.18
CA GLY A 103 -19.70 20.53 14.50
C GLY A 103 -20.08 21.79 13.70
N ARG A 104 -19.14 22.28 12.91
CA ARG A 104 -19.35 23.42 12.02
C ARG A 104 -19.73 22.96 10.61
N GLU A 105 -20.46 23.80 9.89
CA GLU A 105 -20.65 23.66 8.45
C GLU A 105 -19.39 24.17 7.69
N ALA A 106 -19.29 23.81 6.40
CA ALA A 106 -18.28 24.37 5.53
C ALA A 106 -18.46 25.90 5.38
N SER A 107 -17.34 26.60 5.34
CA SER A 107 -17.35 28.04 5.10
C SER A 107 -17.89 28.37 3.72
N PRO A 108 -18.58 29.50 3.55
CA PRO A 108 -19.00 29.96 2.23
C PRO A 108 -17.81 30.23 1.33
N ILE A 109 -17.90 29.83 0.09
CA ILE A 109 -16.87 30.11 -0.92
C ILE A 109 -17.02 31.58 -1.34
N THR A 110 -15.96 32.36 -1.16
CA THR A 110 -15.90 33.79 -1.50
C THR A 110 -15.14 34.08 -2.79
N ASP A 111 -14.40 33.12 -3.32
CA ASP A 111 -13.68 33.25 -4.59
C ASP A 111 -14.68 33.27 -5.76
N THR A 112 -14.68 34.36 -6.53
CA THR A 112 -15.62 34.59 -7.65
C THR A 112 -15.18 34.00 -8.98
N ARG A 113 -13.99 33.39 -9.05
CA ARG A 113 -13.51 32.71 -10.26
C ARG A 113 -14.40 31.51 -10.59
N SER A 114 -14.33 31.02 -11.82
CA SER A 114 -15.07 29.83 -12.21
C SER A 114 -14.66 28.61 -11.35
N LYS A 115 -15.57 27.66 -11.18
CA LYS A 115 -15.25 26.39 -10.49
C LYS A 115 -14.09 25.66 -11.15
N TYR A 116 -14.02 25.70 -12.47
CA TYR A 116 -12.93 25.09 -13.24
C TYR A 116 -11.56 25.68 -12.85
N GLU A 117 -11.44 27.01 -12.78
CA GLU A 117 -10.20 27.68 -12.42
C GLU A 117 -9.80 27.36 -10.97
N ARG A 118 -10.74 27.46 -10.03
CA ARG A 118 -10.49 27.14 -8.63
C ARG A 118 -10.06 25.70 -8.44
N GLY A 119 -10.80 24.74 -9.01
CA GLY A 119 -10.49 23.33 -8.90
C GLY A 119 -9.20 22.93 -9.61
N ARG A 120 -8.87 23.57 -10.75
CA ARG A 120 -7.58 23.43 -11.41
C ARG A 120 -6.43 23.84 -10.48
N ASP A 121 -6.57 24.96 -9.82
CA ASP A 121 -5.55 25.52 -8.95
C ASP A 121 -5.40 24.69 -7.66
N ILE A 122 -6.50 24.22 -7.07
CA ILE A 122 -6.47 23.26 -5.95
C ILE A 122 -5.76 21.97 -6.36
N LEU A 123 -6.10 21.40 -7.51
CA LEU A 123 -5.42 20.19 -8.00
C LEU A 123 -3.91 20.42 -8.16
N ALA A 124 -3.51 21.56 -8.74
CA ALA A 124 -2.10 21.89 -8.88
C ALA A 124 -1.40 22.05 -7.53
N GLU A 125 -2.03 22.72 -6.57
CA GLU A 125 -1.53 22.90 -5.21
C GLU A 125 -1.27 21.57 -4.52
N ILE A 126 -2.28 20.68 -4.46
CA ILE A 126 -2.16 19.44 -3.70
C ILE A 126 -1.34 18.37 -4.41
N SER A 127 -1.37 18.31 -5.74
CA SER A 127 -0.60 17.32 -6.51
C SER A 127 0.85 17.71 -6.73
N GLY A 128 1.17 19.02 -6.64
CA GLY A 128 2.47 19.55 -7.03
C GLY A 128 2.72 19.55 -8.55
N VAL A 129 1.69 19.25 -9.36
CA VAL A 129 1.76 19.26 -10.81
C VAL A 129 1.31 20.62 -11.33
N PRO A 130 2.08 21.30 -12.21
CA PRO A 130 1.70 22.60 -12.75
C PRO A 130 0.31 22.58 -13.40
N ALA A 131 -0.46 23.65 -13.22
CA ALA A 131 -1.83 23.77 -13.74
C ALA A 131 -1.93 23.72 -15.28
N ASP A 132 -0.84 24.02 -15.95
CA ASP A 132 -0.67 23.99 -17.42
C ASP A 132 0.05 22.74 -17.95
N ALA A 133 0.27 21.74 -17.07
CA ALA A 133 0.88 20.48 -17.48
C ALA A 133 0.07 19.80 -18.61
N PRO A 134 0.73 19.01 -19.48
CA PRO A 134 0.05 18.28 -20.54
C PRO A 134 -1.09 17.40 -20.01
N LYS A 135 -2.20 17.39 -20.72
CA LYS A 135 -3.38 16.59 -20.35
C LYS A 135 -3.07 15.10 -20.43
N ALA A 136 -3.61 14.34 -19.49
CA ALA A 136 -3.58 12.88 -19.54
C ALA A 136 -4.39 12.34 -20.74
N ASN A 137 -4.02 11.19 -21.27
CA ASN A 137 -4.63 10.63 -22.48
C ASN A 137 -6.15 10.45 -22.34
N TYR A 138 -6.65 10.07 -21.17
CA TYR A 138 -8.09 9.95 -20.93
C TYR A 138 -8.81 11.30 -21.01
N ALA A 139 -8.18 12.39 -20.59
CA ALA A 139 -8.74 13.74 -20.64
C ALA A 139 -8.71 14.32 -22.08
N VAL A 140 -7.84 13.81 -22.94
CA VAL A 140 -7.86 14.09 -24.39
C VAL A 140 -9.01 13.35 -25.05
N LEU A 141 -9.24 12.08 -24.68
CA LEU A 141 -10.31 11.23 -25.21
C LEU A 141 -11.70 11.69 -24.74
N ALA A 142 -11.84 12.05 -23.47
CA ALA A 142 -13.09 12.43 -22.83
C ALA A 142 -12.89 13.73 -22.02
N PRO A 143 -12.88 14.89 -22.69
CA PRO A 143 -12.61 16.19 -22.04
C PRO A 143 -13.64 16.55 -20.95
N GLU A 144 -14.85 16.00 -21.02
CA GLU A 144 -15.90 16.21 -20.03
C GLU A 144 -15.46 15.70 -18.65
N ILE A 145 -14.75 14.58 -18.58
CA ILE A 145 -14.30 14.03 -17.29
C ILE A 145 -13.26 14.93 -16.60
N GLU A 146 -12.44 15.64 -17.39
CA GLU A 146 -11.52 16.64 -16.86
C GLU A 146 -12.27 17.82 -16.23
N VAL A 147 -13.35 18.27 -16.90
CA VAL A 147 -14.20 19.33 -16.37
C VAL A 147 -14.84 18.90 -15.05
N PHE A 148 -15.42 17.69 -15.00
CA PHE A 148 -16.03 17.16 -13.79
C PHE A 148 -15.01 17.00 -12.64
N LEU A 149 -13.80 16.54 -12.95
CA LEU A 149 -12.73 16.46 -11.94
C LEU A 149 -12.41 17.84 -11.36
N LYS A 150 -12.20 18.84 -12.20
CA LYS A 150 -11.84 20.19 -11.75
C LYS A 150 -12.99 20.90 -11.06
N GLU A 151 -14.16 20.96 -11.68
CA GLU A 151 -15.30 21.70 -11.15
C GLU A 151 -15.94 21.01 -9.96
N HIS A 152 -16.10 19.69 -10.04
CA HIS A 152 -16.86 18.97 -9.02
C HIS A 152 -15.98 18.36 -7.94
N LEU A 153 -14.97 17.57 -8.29
CA LEU A 153 -14.13 16.97 -7.27
C LEU A 153 -13.29 18.03 -6.55
N PHE A 154 -12.51 18.84 -7.29
CA PHE A 154 -11.56 19.75 -6.66
C PHE A 154 -12.19 21.07 -6.20
N ALA A 155 -13.17 21.66 -6.91
CA ALA A 155 -13.84 22.84 -6.43
C ALA A 155 -15.00 22.53 -5.48
N ASP A 156 -15.98 21.70 -5.83
CA ASP A 156 -17.15 21.50 -4.97
C ASP A 156 -16.84 20.68 -3.70
N LEU A 157 -15.90 19.72 -3.74
CA LEU A 157 -15.60 18.84 -2.61
C LEU A 157 -14.32 19.22 -1.85
N PHE A 158 -13.19 19.38 -2.56
CA PHE A 158 -11.92 19.67 -1.88
C PHE A 158 -11.86 21.08 -1.29
N GLU A 159 -12.59 22.05 -1.86
CA GLU A 159 -12.64 23.42 -1.36
C GLU A 159 -13.44 23.56 -0.04
N ARG A 160 -14.22 22.55 0.32
CA ARG A 160 -14.97 22.52 1.59
C ARG A 160 -14.01 22.29 2.76
N ASP A 161 -13.97 23.20 3.70
CA ASP A 161 -12.96 23.30 4.77
C ASP A 161 -13.30 22.56 6.08
N VAL A 162 -14.32 21.69 6.08
CA VAL A 162 -14.66 20.82 7.24
C VAL A 162 -13.54 19.82 7.51
N LEU A 163 -12.98 19.22 6.44
CA LEU A 163 -11.80 18.38 6.50
C LEU A 163 -10.63 19.08 5.79
N THR A 164 -9.45 18.95 6.34
CA THR A 164 -8.21 19.40 5.69
C THR A 164 -7.89 18.55 4.45
N TYR A 165 -7.04 19.02 3.55
CA TYR A 165 -6.57 18.23 2.39
C TYR A 165 -5.94 16.89 2.82
N ALA A 166 -5.17 16.90 3.90
CA ALA A 166 -4.58 15.67 4.45
C ALA A 166 -5.66 14.67 4.91
N GLU A 167 -6.70 15.14 5.58
CA GLU A 167 -7.83 14.30 6.03
C GLU A 167 -8.65 13.78 4.85
N ARG A 168 -8.84 14.60 3.80
CA ARG A 168 -9.51 14.18 2.56
C ARG A 168 -8.72 13.10 1.84
N GLU A 169 -7.41 13.26 1.74
CA GLU A 169 -6.57 12.26 1.09
C GLU A 169 -6.48 10.96 1.90
N LEU A 170 -6.50 11.01 3.23
CA LEU A 170 -6.62 9.79 4.05
C LEU A 170 -7.95 9.06 3.78
N ALA A 171 -9.06 9.80 3.67
CA ALA A 171 -10.35 9.23 3.30
C ALA A 171 -10.31 8.64 1.87
N THR A 172 -9.74 9.37 0.92
CA THR A 172 -9.59 8.95 -0.49
C THR A 172 -8.78 7.65 -0.60
N VAL A 173 -7.59 7.60 0.01
CA VAL A 173 -6.74 6.40 0.01
C VAL A 173 -7.48 5.22 0.63
N ALA A 174 -8.20 5.44 1.73
CA ALA A 174 -8.99 4.38 2.38
C ALA A 174 -10.14 3.86 1.50
N VAL A 175 -10.91 4.76 0.87
CA VAL A 175 -11.99 4.37 -0.06
C VAL A 175 -11.41 3.60 -1.25
N ILE A 176 -10.42 4.17 -1.95
CA ILE A 176 -9.87 3.57 -3.16
C ILE A 176 -9.29 2.19 -2.83
N THR A 177 -8.50 2.07 -1.76
CA THR A 177 -7.95 0.76 -1.36
C THR A 177 -9.06 -0.26 -1.09
N SER A 178 -10.18 0.14 -0.48
CA SER A 178 -11.31 -0.75 -0.18
C SER A 178 -12.05 -1.25 -1.43
N LEU A 179 -11.93 -0.58 -2.57
CA LEU A 179 -12.53 -0.99 -3.85
C LEU A 179 -11.81 -2.19 -4.48
N GLY A 180 -10.54 -2.42 -4.15
CA GLY A 180 -9.77 -3.56 -4.62
C GLY A 180 -9.04 -3.32 -5.94
N LYS A 181 -9.06 -4.30 -6.84
CA LYS A 181 -8.24 -4.31 -8.06
C LYS A 181 -8.77 -3.39 -9.18
N GLY A 182 -7.84 -2.96 -10.05
CA GLY A 182 -8.15 -2.25 -11.29
C GLY A 182 -8.03 -0.73 -11.17
N ILE A 183 -7.67 -0.22 -9.98
CA ILE A 183 -7.55 1.21 -9.69
C ILE A 183 -6.18 1.59 -9.13
N GLU A 184 -5.20 0.73 -9.28
CA GLU A 184 -3.85 0.86 -8.72
C GLU A 184 -3.17 2.18 -9.10
N PRO A 185 -3.24 2.67 -10.37
CA PRO A 185 -2.67 3.97 -10.73
C PRO A 185 -3.32 5.14 -9.99
N MET A 186 -4.63 5.07 -9.72
CA MET A 186 -5.37 6.09 -8.97
C MET A 186 -4.94 6.08 -7.51
N LEU A 187 -4.82 4.89 -6.90
CA LEU A 187 -4.33 4.74 -5.55
C LEU A 187 -2.92 5.31 -5.37
N LYS A 188 -2.00 5.00 -6.30
CA LYS A 188 -0.63 5.53 -6.30
C LYS A 188 -0.62 7.07 -6.40
N GLY A 189 -1.47 7.62 -7.28
CA GLY A 189 -1.65 9.07 -7.44
C GLY A 189 -2.10 9.73 -6.14
N HIS A 190 -3.16 9.22 -5.50
CA HIS A 190 -3.68 9.78 -4.25
C HIS A 190 -2.74 9.57 -3.06
N MET A 191 -2.02 8.45 -2.95
CA MET A 191 -0.95 8.32 -1.96
C MET A 191 0.16 9.37 -2.17
N SER A 192 0.50 9.69 -3.42
CA SER A 192 1.46 10.76 -3.71
C SER A 192 0.94 12.13 -3.30
N ILE A 193 -0.32 12.45 -3.59
CA ILE A 193 -0.97 13.69 -3.14
C ILE A 193 -1.03 13.73 -1.61
N ALA A 194 -1.41 12.64 -0.96
CA ALA A 194 -1.43 12.55 0.50
C ALA A 194 -0.08 12.94 1.13
N LEU A 195 1.03 12.43 0.59
CA LEU A 195 2.38 12.81 1.04
C LEU A 195 2.66 14.29 0.82
N ASN A 196 2.22 14.86 -0.31
CA ASN A 196 2.43 16.29 -0.61
C ASN A 196 1.65 17.20 0.34
N VAL A 197 0.47 16.79 0.79
CA VAL A 197 -0.36 17.57 1.74
C VAL A 197 -0.07 17.25 3.21
N GLY A 198 1.04 16.54 3.50
CA GLY A 198 1.58 16.35 4.85
C GLY A 198 1.07 15.10 5.57
N VAL A 199 0.47 14.13 4.87
CA VAL A 199 0.27 12.79 5.42
C VAL A 199 1.62 12.07 5.44
N THR A 200 1.96 11.45 6.56
CA THR A 200 3.23 10.75 6.69
C THR A 200 3.17 9.32 6.10
N PRO A 201 4.32 8.74 5.70
CA PRO A 201 4.37 7.34 5.30
C PRO A 201 3.79 6.38 6.34
N ASP A 202 3.98 6.67 7.63
CA ASP A 202 3.46 5.84 8.71
C ASP A 202 1.94 5.95 8.86
N GLU A 203 1.37 7.12 8.63
CA GLU A 203 -0.09 7.29 8.57
C GLU A 203 -0.70 6.50 7.39
N LEU A 204 -0.07 6.50 6.22
CA LEU A 204 -0.50 5.66 5.10
C LEU A 204 -0.42 4.16 5.44
N ARG A 205 0.65 3.72 6.12
CA ARG A 205 0.72 2.34 6.66
C ARG A 205 -0.40 2.06 7.66
N GLY A 206 -0.75 3.05 8.49
CA GLY A 206 -1.88 2.99 9.41
C GLY A 206 -3.22 2.80 8.69
N VAL A 207 -3.46 3.51 7.59
CA VAL A 207 -4.65 3.30 6.73
C VAL A 207 -4.68 1.86 6.21
N LEU A 208 -3.57 1.35 5.69
CA LEU A 208 -3.49 -0.01 5.16
C LEU A 208 -3.71 -1.08 6.25
N ALA A 209 -3.29 -0.82 7.49
CA ALA A 209 -3.59 -1.69 8.62
C ALA A 209 -5.09 -1.68 8.97
N ILE A 210 -5.77 -0.54 8.87
CA ILE A 210 -7.23 -0.43 9.01
C ILE A 210 -7.93 -1.24 7.92
N ILE A 211 -7.46 -1.14 6.67
CA ILE A 211 -7.98 -1.95 5.54
C ILE A 211 -7.79 -3.44 5.81
N GLU A 212 -6.60 -3.87 6.25
CA GLU A 212 -6.35 -5.28 6.56
C GLU A 212 -7.31 -5.83 7.61
N LYS A 213 -7.54 -5.06 8.68
CA LYS A 213 -8.43 -5.43 9.78
C LYS A 213 -9.89 -5.48 9.40
N ASN A 214 -10.38 -4.48 8.64
CA ASN A 214 -11.81 -4.25 8.45
C ASN A 214 -12.33 -4.73 7.09
N ILE A 215 -11.49 -4.72 6.05
CA ILE A 215 -11.89 -5.01 4.67
C ILE A 215 -11.35 -6.36 4.22
N GLY A 216 -10.00 -6.49 4.18
CA GLY A 216 -9.36 -7.72 3.77
C GLY A 216 -7.86 -7.59 3.56
N ARG A 217 -7.18 -8.73 3.70
CA ARG A 217 -5.73 -8.79 3.54
C ARG A 217 -5.30 -8.53 2.09
N SER A 218 -6.08 -9.02 1.12
CA SER A 218 -5.77 -8.84 -0.31
C SER A 218 -5.70 -7.37 -0.71
N GLU A 219 -6.69 -6.58 -0.28
CA GLU A 219 -6.75 -5.15 -0.56
C GLU A 219 -5.63 -4.39 0.17
N ALA A 220 -5.35 -4.77 1.41
CA ALA A 220 -4.27 -4.16 2.18
C ALA A 220 -2.89 -4.44 1.59
N ASP A 221 -2.62 -5.69 1.17
CA ASP A 221 -1.32 -6.09 0.62
C ASP A 221 -1.06 -5.41 -0.74
N ALA A 222 -2.09 -5.28 -1.59
CA ALA A 222 -2.00 -4.49 -2.82
C ALA A 222 -1.65 -3.02 -2.53
N GLY A 223 -2.29 -2.41 -1.53
CA GLY A 223 -1.98 -1.05 -1.10
C GLY A 223 -0.57 -0.89 -0.54
N LYS A 224 -0.10 -1.85 0.28
CA LYS A 224 1.27 -1.85 0.84
C LYS A 224 2.33 -1.89 -0.25
N LEU A 225 2.08 -2.69 -1.30
CA LEU A 225 2.95 -2.76 -2.46
C LEU A 225 3.09 -1.41 -3.15
N ILE A 226 1.96 -0.80 -3.50
CA ILE A 226 1.91 0.50 -4.18
C ILE A 226 2.59 1.58 -3.33
N LEU A 227 2.36 1.58 -2.01
CA LEU A 227 2.99 2.52 -1.10
C LEU A 227 4.51 2.34 -1.08
N ASN A 228 5.01 1.12 -1.01
CA ASN A 228 6.45 0.85 -1.00
C ASN A 228 7.11 1.32 -2.31
N GLU A 229 6.54 0.99 -3.47
CA GLU A 229 7.03 1.48 -4.76
C GLU A 229 7.05 3.02 -4.83
N LEU A 230 5.99 3.67 -4.34
CA LEU A 230 5.92 5.13 -4.30
C LEU A 230 7.00 5.73 -3.40
N LEU A 231 7.17 5.19 -2.19
CA LEU A 231 8.17 5.68 -1.24
C LEU A 231 9.61 5.49 -1.76
N GLN A 232 9.89 4.37 -2.43
CA GLN A 232 11.16 4.13 -3.12
C GLN A 232 11.37 5.15 -4.22
N SER A 233 10.40 5.35 -5.11
CA SER A 233 10.50 6.31 -6.21
C SER A 233 10.71 7.77 -5.77
N LYS A 234 10.24 8.10 -4.55
CA LYS A 234 10.43 9.42 -3.93
C LYS A 234 11.70 9.50 -3.06
N GLY A 235 12.47 8.40 -2.90
CA GLY A 235 13.64 8.35 -2.01
C GLY A 235 13.31 8.54 -0.52
N LEU A 236 12.04 8.32 -0.13
CA LEU A 236 11.56 8.46 1.26
C LEU A 236 11.81 7.22 2.12
N ILE A 237 12.00 6.08 1.50
CA ILE A 237 12.64 4.91 2.08
C ILE A 237 13.87 4.66 1.23
N ALA A 238 14.99 4.44 1.87
CA ALA A 238 16.12 3.86 1.19
C ALA A 238 15.63 2.59 0.52
N ASP A 239 16.32 2.11 -0.49
CA ASP A 239 16.14 0.76 -1.05
C ASP A 239 16.35 -0.26 0.09
N SER A 240 15.56 -0.08 1.13
CA SER A 240 15.63 -0.73 2.41
C SER A 240 14.73 -1.94 2.38
N GLN A 241 15.13 -2.84 1.58
CA GLN A 241 15.31 -4.21 1.96
C GLN A 241 16.41 -4.78 1.06
N ALA A 242 17.63 -4.29 1.23
CA ALA A 242 18.70 -5.26 1.26
C ALA A 242 18.44 -6.07 2.54
N PRO A 243 17.75 -7.23 2.47
CA PRO A 243 17.61 -8.09 3.62
C PRO A 243 19.03 -8.37 4.13
N ALA A 244 19.15 -8.56 5.43
CA ALA A 244 20.42 -8.84 6.06
C ALA A 244 21.24 -9.80 5.18
N VAL A 245 22.35 -9.34 4.61
CA VAL A 245 23.18 -10.16 3.72
C VAL A 245 23.80 -11.23 4.59
N ALA A 246 23.17 -12.40 4.59
CA ALA A 246 23.78 -13.57 5.22
C ALA A 246 24.97 -14.00 4.36
N VAL A 247 26.14 -14.15 4.96
CA VAL A 247 27.34 -14.66 4.28
C VAL A 247 27.58 -16.07 4.77
N GLU A 248 27.50 -17.02 3.85
CA GLU A 248 27.83 -18.41 4.10
C GLU A 248 28.85 -18.87 3.06
N ASN A 249 30.02 -19.36 3.49
CA ASN A 249 31.15 -19.72 2.62
C ASN A 249 31.58 -18.62 1.63
N GLY A 250 31.48 -17.35 2.05
CA GLY A 250 31.80 -16.21 1.18
C GLY A 250 30.68 -15.79 0.21
N VAL A 251 29.67 -16.62 0.01
CA VAL A 251 28.50 -16.31 -0.82
C VAL A 251 27.55 -15.41 -0.02
N LYS A 252 27.22 -14.27 -0.59
CA LYS A 252 26.24 -13.34 0.00
C LYS A 252 24.84 -13.74 -0.44
N LYS A 253 23.91 -13.81 0.50
CA LYS A 253 22.49 -14.09 0.25
C LYS A 253 21.62 -12.90 0.60
N GLN A 254 20.73 -12.52 -0.30
CA GLN A 254 19.78 -11.42 -0.13
C GLN A 254 18.37 -11.93 -0.43
N LYS A 255 17.43 -11.68 0.51
CA LYS A 255 16.01 -11.94 0.24
C LYS A 255 15.48 -10.88 -0.73
N VAL A 256 14.72 -11.30 -1.72
CA VAL A 256 14.10 -10.43 -2.72
C VAL A 256 12.62 -10.76 -2.87
N THR A 257 11.84 -9.79 -3.31
CA THR A 257 10.43 -9.98 -3.67
C THR A 257 10.18 -9.32 -5.02
N PHE A 258 9.51 -10.03 -5.90
CA PHE A 258 9.06 -9.52 -7.20
C PHE A 258 7.66 -10.05 -7.49
N HIS A 259 7.01 -9.56 -8.53
CA HIS A 259 5.61 -9.91 -8.82
C HIS A 259 5.50 -10.58 -10.17
N ASN A 260 4.64 -11.59 -10.23
CA ASN A 260 4.24 -12.13 -11.52
C ASN A 260 3.07 -11.30 -12.11
N ARG A 261 2.66 -11.57 -13.37
CA ARG A 261 1.56 -10.84 -14.02
C ARG A 261 0.20 -10.97 -13.31
N PHE A 262 0.04 -11.96 -12.43
CA PHE A 262 -1.14 -12.12 -11.60
C PHE A 262 -1.07 -11.30 -10.31
N LEU A 263 -0.05 -10.45 -10.16
CA LEU A 263 0.20 -9.64 -8.97
C LEU A 263 0.37 -10.48 -7.70
N ILE A 264 0.88 -11.71 -7.85
CA ILE A 264 1.27 -12.54 -6.72
C ILE A 264 2.72 -12.21 -6.37
N ASP A 265 2.95 -11.90 -5.08
CA ASP A 265 4.29 -11.72 -4.55
C ASP A 265 5.08 -13.03 -4.63
N VAL A 266 6.17 -13.03 -5.36
CA VAL A 266 7.11 -14.14 -5.42
C VAL A 266 8.33 -13.77 -4.57
N VAL A 267 8.58 -14.54 -3.52
CA VAL A 267 9.69 -14.32 -2.58
C VAL A 267 10.84 -15.26 -2.92
N GLY A 268 12.03 -14.68 -3.08
CA GLY A 268 13.24 -15.43 -3.43
C GLY A 268 14.45 -15.08 -2.57
N ASP A 269 15.44 -15.95 -2.64
CA ASP A 269 16.79 -15.73 -2.14
C ASP A 269 17.73 -15.52 -3.33
N LEU A 270 18.30 -14.32 -3.45
CA LEU A 270 19.28 -13.94 -4.45
C LEU A 270 20.69 -14.14 -3.86
N TYR A 271 21.51 -14.92 -4.55
CA TYR A 271 22.87 -15.22 -4.12
C TYR A 271 23.88 -14.56 -5.03
N PHE A 272 24.92 -13.97 -4.41
CA PHE A 272 26.04 -13.35 -5.12
C PHE A 272 27.31 -14.14 -4.90
N PRO A 273 28.20 -14.27 -5.91
CA PRO A 273 29.45 -14.98 -5.77
C PRO A 273 30.35 -14.41 -4.66
N ALA A 274 31.25 -15.26 -4.11
CA ALA A 274 32.13 -14.84 -3.04
C ALA A 274 33.01 -13.61 -3.40
N ASN A 275 33.39 -13.52 -4.68
CA ASN A 275 34.19 -12.43 -5.23
C ASN A 275 33.32 -11.38 -5.94
N TYR A 276 32.10 -11.14 -5.44
CA TYR A 276 31.19 -10.17 -6.03
C TYR A 276 31.77 -8.76 -6.08
N ASP A 277 31.83 -8.22 -7.29
CA ASP A 277 32.25 -6.85 -7.59
C ASP A 277 31.05 -6.09 -8.16
N PRO A 278 30.54 -5.06 -7.47
CA PRO A 278 29.36 -4.31 -7.91
C PRO A 278 29.58 -3.55 -9.24
N ALA A 279 30.81 -3.38 -9.69
CA ALA A 279 31.13 -2.80 -10.98
C ALA A 279 31.02 -3.74 -12.17
N LYS A 280 30.83 -5.05 -11.91
CA LYS A 280 30.74 -6.09 -12.93
C LYS A 280 29.33 -6.65 -13.07
N LYS A 281 29.02 -7.11 -14.29
CA LYS A 281 27.82 -7.88 -14.57
C LYS A 281 28.15 -9.37 -14.64
N TYR A 282 27.24 -10.19 -14.12
CA TYR A 282 27.39 -11.63 -14.00
C TYR A 282 26.33 -12.36 -14.81
N ALA A 283 26.66 -13.52 -15.35
CA ALA A 283 25.65 -14.44 -15.82
C ALA A 283 24.78 -14.90 -14.63
N ALA A 284 23.48 -15.07 -14.86
CA ALA A 284 22.54 -15.41 -13.80
C ALA A 284 21.84 -16.75 -14.05
N ILE A 285 21.47 -17.45 -12.97
CA ILE A 285 20.75 -18.72 -13.03
C ILE A 285 19.58 -18.68 -12.04
N ILE A 286 18.39 -18.93 -12.54
CA ILE A 286 17.17 -19.11 -11.76
C ILE A 286 17.03 -20.60 -11.42
N VAL A 287 16.75 -20.92 -10.16
CA VAL A 287 16.62 -22.31 -9.69
C VAL A 287 15.23 -22.51 -9.07
N GLY A 288 14.36 -23.25 -9.76
CA GLY A 288 13.03 -23.60 -9.27
C GLY A 288 13.04 -24.86 -8.41
N HIS A 289 12.27 -24.83 -7.34
CA HIS A 289 12.11 -25.96 -6.43
C HIS A 289 11.19 -27.06 -7.00
N PRO A 290 11.29 -28.33 -6.53
CA PRO A 290 10.40 -29.40 -6.94
C PRO A 290 8.96 -29.17 -6.45
N PHE A 291 8.03 -29.93 -7.00
CA PHE A 291 6.64 -29.96 -6.52
C PHE A 291 6.56 -30.08 -4.99
N GLY A 292 5.78 -29.18 -4.38
CA GLY A 292 5.59 -29.16 -2.92
C GLY A 292 6.81 -28.69 -2.12
N GLY A 293 7.91 -28.29 -2.77
CA GLY A 293 9.11 -27.77 -2.12
C GLY A 293 9.02 -26.27 -1.78
N VAL A 294 10.09 -25.77 -1.18
CA VAL A 294 10.32 -24.34 -0.89
C VAL A 294 11.76 -23.97 -1.19
N LYS A 295 12.03 -22.67 -1.36
CA LYS A 295 13.35 -22.14 -1.78
C LYS A 295 14.51 -22.51 -0.85
N GLU A 296 14.26 -22.72 0.44
CA GLU A 296 15.30 -23.08 1.43
C GLU A 296 15.81 -24.53 1.27
N GLN A 297 15.09 -25.36 0.54
CA GLN A 297 15.41 -26.78 0.34
C GLN A 297 16.39 -26.98 -0.84
N THR A 298 16.05 -27.88 -1.75
CA THR A 298 16.93 -28.30 -2.86
C THR A 298 17.33 -27.13 -3.76
N SER A 299 16.41 -26.24 -4.09
CA SER A 299 16.68 -25.10 -4.97
C SER A 299 17.69 -24.12 -4.35
N GLY A 300 17.56 -23.80 -3.07
CA GLY A 300 18.50 -22.94 -2.37
C GLY A 300 19.89 -23.54 -2.25
N LEU A 301 19.98 -24.88 -2.03
CA LEU A 301 21.27 -25.58 -2.03
C LEU A 301 21.96 -25.44 -3.40
N HIS A 302 21.24 -25.68 -4.51
CA HIS A 302 21.80 -25.56 -5.86
C HIS A 302 22.15 -24.12 -6.20
N ALA A 303 21.27 -23.15 -5.88
CA ALA A 303 21.52 -21.74 -6.11
C ALA A 303 22.81 -21.28 -5.40
N ARG A 304 22.97 -21.62 -4.12
CA ARG A 304 24.20 -21.31 -3.38
C ARG A 304 25.44 -21.94 -4.02
N LYS A 305 25.37 -23.21 -4.41
CA LYS A 305 26.49 -23.89 -5.05
C LYS A 305 26.87 -23.26 -6.39
N LEU A 306 25.92 -22.87 -7.21
CA LEU A 306 26.17 -22.17 -8.45
C LEU A 306 26.77 -20.77 -8.22
N ALA A 307 26.39 -20.10 -7.14
CA ALA A 307 26.99 -18.81 -6.76
C ALA A 307 28.49 -19.00 -6.35
N GLU A 308 28.88 -20.12 -5.72
CA GLU A 308 30.29 -20.47 -5.46
C GLU A 308 31.09 -20.57 -6.76
N PHE A 309 30.45 -20.91 -7.90
CA PHE A 309 31.09 -20.97 -9.22
C PHE A 309 31.09 -19.64 -9.98
N GLY A 310 30.60 -18.55 -9.36
CA GLY A 310 30.73 -17.23 -9.93
C GLY A 310 29.47 -16.69 -10.63
N TYR A 311 28.33 -17.35 -10.48
CA TYR A 311 27.04 -16.87 -11.00
C TYR A 311 26.29 -16.01 -9.97
N VAL A 312 25.48 -15.08 -10.43
CA VAL A 312 24.37 -14.57 -9.63
C VAL A 312 23.24 -15.57 -9.74
N THR A 313 22.65 -16.00 -8.62
CA THR A 313 21.61 -17.04 -8.68
C THR A 313 20.40 -16.66 -7.84
N LEU A 314 19.22 -17.09 -8.29
CA LEU A 314 17.94 -16.82 -7.63
C LEU A 314 17.22 -18.12 -7.39
N ALA A 315 16.96 -18.47 -6.11
CA ALA A 315 16.00 -19.49 -5.73
C ALA A 315 14.75 -18.80 -5.18
N PHE A 316 13.56 -19.19 -5.60
CA PHE A 316 12.31 -18.57 -5.16
C PHE A 316 11.28 -19.62 -4.73
N ASP A 317 10.36 -19.22 -3.85
CA ASP A 317 9.14 -19.98 -3.61
C ASP A 317 8.16 -19.72 -4.75
N ALA A 318 7.61 -20.75 -5.35
CA ALA A 318 6.54 -20.57 -6.33
C ALA A 318 5.31 -19.96 -5.68
N SER A 319 4.46 -19.31 -6.47
CA SER A 319 3.14 -18.85 -6.04
C SER A 319 2.40 -19.94 -5.26
N TYR A 320 1.72 -19.56 -4.19
CA TYR A 320 1.00 -20.43 -3.25
C TYR A 320 1.88 -21.23 -2.28
N TYR A 321 3.22 -21.19 -2.39
CA TYR A 321 4.16 -21.91 -1.54
C TYR A 321 5.01 -20.98 -0.68
N GLY A 322 5.63 -21.55 0.36
CA GLY A 322 6.61 -20.88 1.21
C GLY A 322 6.19 -19.48 1.67
N GLU A 323 7.06 -18.51 1.45
CA GLU A 323 6.82 -17.09 1.77
C GLU A 323 6.12 -16.33 0.62
N SER A 324 6.02 -16.91 -0.59
CA SER A 324 5.31 -16.31 -1.72
C SER A 324 3.81 -16.22 -1.47
N GLY A 325 3.18 -15.27 -2.12
CA GLY A 325 1.76 -14.98 -2.04
C GLY A 325 0.87 -16.03 -2.72
N GLY A 326 -0.40 -15.64 -2.88
CA GLY A 326 -1.43 -16.46 -3.53
C GLY A 326 -2.28 -17.28 -2.55
N TYR A 327 -3.55 -17.44 -2.91
CA TYR A 327 -4.53 -18.22 -2.15
C TYR A 327 -5.48 -18.97 -3.13
N PRO A 328 -5.93 -20.20 -2.77
CA PRO A 328 -5.59 -20.98 -1.58
C PRO A 328 -4.13 -21.48 -1.61
N ARG A 329 -3.55 -21.74 -0.42
CA ARG A 329 -2.15 -22.17 -0.28
C ARG A 329 -1.95 -23.62 -0.76
N ARG A 330 -0.70 -23.92 -1.19
CA ARG A 330 -0.27 -25.26 -1.62
C ARG A 330 -1.02 -25.78 -2.85
N ILE A 331 -1.38 -24.90 -3.74
CA ILE A 331 -1.88 -25.25 -5.07
C ILE A 331 -0.71 -25.27 -6.04
N GLU A 332 -0.62 -26.32 -6.83
CA GLU A 332 0.26 -26.36 -7.98
C GLU A 332 -0.51 -26.02 -9.25
N SER A 333 -0.05 -25.00 -9.96
CA SER A 333 -0.55 -24.62 -11.26
C SER A 333 0.63 -24.46 -12.21
N PRO A 334 0.77 -25.34 -13.22
CA PRO A 334 1.85 -25.22 -14.20
C PRO A 334 1.87 -23.87 -14.91
N GLU A 335 0.71 -23.30 -15.20
CA GLU A 335 0.57 -21.98 -15.83
C GLU A 335 1.13 -20.85 -14.94
N VAL A 336 0.75 -20.86 -13.66
CA VAL A 336 1.24 -19.86 -12.71
C VAL A 336 2.73 -20.06 -12.42
N ARG A 337 3.20 -21.31 -12.36
CA ARG A 337 4.62 -21.60 -12.15
C ARG A 337 5.49 -21.13 -13.32
N VAL A 338 5.03 -21.31 -14.57
CA VAL A 338 5.73 -20.76 -15.75
C VAL A 338 5.79 -19.25 -15.68
N GLU A 339 4.72 -18.62 -15.21
CA GLU A 339 4.67 -17.17 -15.03
C GLU A 339 5.59 -16.68 -13.90
N ASP A 340 5.72 -17.44 -12.80
CA ASP A 340 6.70 -17.14 -11.74
C ASP A 340 8.14 -17.15 -12.28
N PHE A 341 8.47 -18.09 -13.16
CA PHE A 341 9.78 -18.10 -13.85
C PHE A 341 9.95 -16.92 -14.79
N SER A 342 8.91 -16.54 -15.54
CA SER A 342 8.92 -15.36 -16.41
C SER A 342 9.20 -14.09 -15.59
N ALA A 343 8.50 -13.92 -14.49
CA ALA A 343 8.70 -12.79 -13.58
C ALA A 343 10.11 -12.79 -12.95
N ALA A 344 10.66 -13.97 -12.65
CA ALA A 344 12.04 -14.09 -12.16
C ALA A 344 13.08 -13.68 -13.22
N VAL A 345 12.84 -14.00 -14.50
CA VAL A 345 13.67 -13.54 -15.63
C VAL A 345 13.60 -12.02 -15.74
N ASP A 346 12.39 -11.43 -15.70
CA ASP A 346 12.20 -9.99 -15.78
C ASP A 346 12.87 -9.26 -14.62
N PHE A 347 12.75 -9.79 -13.40
CA PHE A 347 13.44 -9.28 -12.22
C PHE A 347 14.97 -9.28 -12.41
N LEU A 348 15.56 -10.39 -12.86
CA LEU A 348 17.00 -10.48 -13.06
C LEU A 348 17.50 -9.65 -14.26
N THR A 349 16.71 -9.52 -15.32
CA THR A 349 17.03 -8.68 -16.49
C THR A 349 17.23 -7.22 -16.08
N ASN A 350 16.43 -6.75 -15.12
CA ASN A 350 16.52 -5.39 -14.60
C ASN A 350 17.50 -5.22 -13.43
N HIS A 351 18.12 -6.29 -12.95
CA HIS A 351 19.02 -6.24 -11.80
C HIS A 351 20.42 -5.73 -12.21
N PRO A 352 21.00 -4.71 -11.52
CA PRO A 352 22.25 -4.06 -11.92
C PRO A 352 23.46 -5.03 -11.99
N ALA A 353 23.46 -6.08 -11.18
CA ALA A 353 24.55 -7.09 -11.15
C ALA A 353 24.46 -8.12 -12.27
N VAL A 354 23.40 -8.16 -13.08
CA VAL A 354 23.13 -9.25 -14.05
C VAL A 354 23.42 -8.80 -15.47
N ASP A 355 24.05 -9.66 -16.24
CA ASP A 355 24.14 -9.57 -17.69
C ASP A 355 22.83 -10.13 -18.27
N ALA A 356 21.97 -9.24 -18.79
CA ALA A 356 20.65 -9.58 -19.28
C ALA A 356 20.64 -10.59 -20.43
N ASP A 357 21.75 -10.67 -21.18
CA ASP A 357 21.91 -11.62 -22.29
C ASP A 357 22.36 -13.02 -21.82
N LYS A 358 22.59 -13.21 -20.51
CA LYS A 358 23.15 -14.43 -19.93
C LYS A 358 22.36 -14.92 -18.73
N ILE A 359 21.07 -15.14 -18.92
CA ILE A 359 20.17 -15.69 -17.89
C ILE A 359 19.77 -17.11 -18.27
N GLY A 360 20.03 -18.05 -17.36
CA GLY A 360 19.64 -19.46 -17.49
C GLY A 360 18.62 -19.87 -16.43
N VAL A 361 17.92 -20.98 -16.67
CA VAL A 361 16.90 -21.53 -15.76
C VAL A 361 17.18 -23.00 -15.49
N ILE A 362 17.06 -23.41 -14.23
CA ILE A 362 17.14 -24.82 -13.80
C ILE A 362 15.85 -25.15 -13.05
N GLY A 363 15.11 -26.13 -13.54
CA GLY A 363 13.99 -26.74 -12.84
C GLY A 363 14.42 -28.02 -12.13
N ILE A 364 14.00 -28.21 -10.89
CA ILE A 364 14.29 -29.44 -10.14
C ILE A 364 12.98 -30.21 -9.96
N CYS A 365 12.76 -31.24 -10.78
CA CYS A 365 11.60 -32.16 -10.80
C CYS A 365 10.25 -31.44 -11.05
#